data_ecc0aafe8a0206fc7c9be96738ab127f
#
_entry.id   ecc0aafe8a0206fc7c9be96738ab127f
#
_cell.length_a   1.000
_cell.length_b   1.000
_cell.length_c   1.000
_cell.angle_alpha   90.00
_cell.angle_beta   90.00
_cell.angle_gamma   90.00
#
_symmetry.space_group_name_H-M   'P 1'
#
loop_
_entity.id
_entity.type
_entity.pdbx_description
1 polymer ?
#
loop_
_entity_poly.entity_id
_entity_poly.type
_entity_poly.pdbx_seq_one_letter_code
_entity_poly.pdbx_strand_id
1 'polypeptide(L)'
;MAKLKAPVMLVILDGFGMGDQSDTTNAVVQAKPHCFNQLWDTYPHTKLEASGLAVGLPEGQMGNSEVGHLNLGSGRIVYQDLTRITKDVESGEFYNRPVIKELYEVGKKQSLHLIGLVSDGNVHCSLEHIKAVIKGAHENGIEHVYVHALLDGRDVAPQCAQVYIKDLEAYMVELNCGEIATVSGRYYAMDRDNRWDRVELAYNAIVHGQGESAASACEAVQQSYDKDAADEFVLPTVIDSEGTIKNGDAVIFCNFRPDRGRELTKALVLPEFDGFNREPLSLYMATMTKYEDGLPVHIVYEKDILSETLGEVLSVGGYRQLRIAETEKYAHVTYFFNGGKEEPFEGEDRVLVKSPQVATYDLQPEMSAYEVTDKVVQAIQDETYDMIILNFANPDMVGHTGSFEAAVKAVQAVDTCLGRIVEAIRNKNGHLLITADHGNAELMVNHETGKVHTAHTTNLVPLILMSDTLKSATLESGKLCDIAPTLLDLAGIDQPKSMTGHSLVKKA
;
A
#
# COMPACT_ATOMS: atom_id res chain seq x y z
N MET A 1 6.65 14.63 33.33
CA MET A 1 5.92 14.44 32.07
C MET A 1 5.46 15.81 31.59
N ALA A 2 5.69 16.14 30.34
CA ALA A 2 5.10 17.32 29.72
C ALA A 2 3.56 17.14 29.71
N LYS A 3 2.82 18.24 29.74
CA LYS A 3 1.35 18.20 29.64
C LYS A 3 0.88 19.33 28.74
N LEU A 4 -0.02 19.06 27.83
CA LEU A 4 -0.65 20.08 26.99
C LEU A 4 -1.62 20.93 27.84
N LYS A 5 -1.82 22.17 27.41
CA LYS A 5 -2.80 23.09 28.07
C LYS A 5 -4.23 22.61 27.89
N ALA A 6 -4.51 21.92 26.78
CA ALA A 6 -5.81 21.36 26.44
C ALA A 6 -5.58 20.07 25.62
N PRO A 7 -6.47 19.08 25.70
CA PRO A 7 -6.34 17.86 24.93
C PRO A 7 -6.51 18.12 23.44
N VAL A 8 -5.74 17.40 22.60
CA VAL A 8 -5.89 17.39 21.16
C VAL A 8 -6.36 16.00 20.75
N MET A 9 -7.38 15.93 19.92
CA MET A 9 -7.97 14.66 19.49
C MET A 9 -8.14 14.61 17.98
N LEU A 10 -7.86 13.44 17.41
CA LEU A 10 -8.21 13.05 16.04
C LEU A 10 -9.29 11.98 16.08
N VAL A 11 -10.38 12.23 15.38
CA VAL A 11 -11.42 11.24 15.07
C VAL A 11 -11.34 10.92 13.59
N ILE A 12 -11.14 9.65 13.26
CA ILE A 12 -11.14 9.11 11.91
C ILE A 12 -12.47 8.41 11.68
N LEU A 13 -13.25 8.91 10.74
CA LEU A 13 -14.51 8.31 10.27
C LEU A 13 -14.16 7.39 9.09
N ASP A 14 -13.76 6.16 9.37
CA ASP A 14 -13.23 5.23 8.36
C ASP A 14 -14.23 5.03 7.21
N GLY A 15 -13.78 5.22 5.96
CA GLY A 15 -14.63 5.07 4.80
C GLY A 15 -15.68 6.18 4.56
N PHE A 16 -15.53 7.33 5.22
CA PHE A 16 -16.46 8.47 5.10
C PHE A 16 -15.98 9.47 4.05
N GLY A 17 -16.29 9.23 2.77
CA GLY A 17 -15.93 10.13 1.67
C GLY A 17 -16.93 11.28 1.47
N MET A 18 -16.48 12.29 0.73
CA MET A 18 -17.28 13.47 0.33
C MET A 18 -17.78 13.27 -1.11
N GLY A 19 -18.80 12.45 -1.29
CA GLY A 19 -19.41 12.17 -2.58
C GLY A 19 -20.40 13.26 -3.06
N ASP A 20 -21.13 12.94 -4.13
CA ASP A 20 -22.17 13.81 -4.67
C ASP A 20 -23.31 13.97 -3.66
N GLN A 21 -23.59 15.23 -3.30
CA GLN A 21 -24.61 15.59 -2.33
C GLN A 21 -26.05 15.41 -2.87
N SER A 22 -26.22 15.31 -4.18
CA SER A 22 -27.49 15.06 -4.84
C SER A 22 -27.81 13.58 -5.04
N ASP A 23 -26.84 12.71 -4.81
CA ASP A 23 -26.97 11.27 -5.00
C ASP A 23 -27.85 10.64 -3.91
N THR A 24 -28.96 10.06 -4.30
CA THR A 24 -29.88 9.35 -3.39
C THR A 24 -29.34 8.00 -2.91
N THR A 25 -28.26 7.51 -3.49
CA THR A 25 -27.57 6.28 -3.09
C THR A 25 -26.31 6.54 -2.26
N ASN A 26 -26.03 7.80 -1.94
CA ASN A 26 -24.97 8.19 -1.02
C ASN A 26 -25.44 8.01 0.43
N ALA A 27 -24.95 6.96 1.12
CA ALA A 27 -25.39 6.65 2.48
C ALA A 27 -24.97 7.73 3.48
N VAL A 28 -23.85 8.42 3.27
CA VAL A 28 -23.41 9.53 4.10
C VAL A 28 -24.42 10.67 4.09
N VAL A 29 -24.87 11.08 2.91
CA VAL A 29 -25.87 12.14 2.75
C VAL A 29 -27.24 11.72 3.26
N GLN A 30 -27.68 10.50 2.94
CA GLN A 30 -28.99 9.99 3.33
C GLN A 30 -29.11 9.71 4.83
N ALA A 31 -28.01 9.51 5.52
CA ALA A 31 -27.98 9.42 6.99
C ALA A 31 -28.36 10.74 7.66
N LYS A 32 -28.23 11.86 6.96
CA LYS A 32 -28.46 13.21 7.49
C LYS A 32 -27.72 13.44 8.81
N PRO A 33 -26.39 13.26 8.85
CA PRO A 33 -25.61 13.31 10.09
C PRO A 33 -25.67 14.73 10.69
N HIS A 34 -26.47 14.88 11.73
CA HIS A 34 -26.80 16.19 12.29
C HIS A 34 -25.58 16.86 12.94
N CYS A 35 -24.84 16.11 13.74
CA CYS A 35 -23.64 16.63 14.43
C CYS A 35 -22.55 17.02 13.41
N PHE A 36 -22.24 16.14 12.46
CA PHE A 36 -21.27 16.40 11.41
C PHE A 36 -21.63 17.65 10.59
N ASN A 37 -22.87 17.76 10.13
CA ASN A 37 -23.33 18.90 9.34
C ASN A 37 -23.27 20.20 10.15
N GLN A 38 -23.66 20.18 11.42
CA GLN A 38 -23.57 21.35 12.29
C GLN A 38 -22.10 21.78 12.49
N LEU A 39 -21.18 20.85 12.64
CA LEU A 39 -19.77 21.15 12.76
C LEU A 39 -19.20 21.72 11.45
N TRP A 40 -19.57 21.13 10.32
CA TRP A 40 -19.19 21.61 8.99
C TRP A 40 -19.65 23.06 8.75
N ASP A 41 -20.88 23.39 9.12
CA ASP A 41 -21.41 24.73 8.93
C ASP A 41 -20.85 25.78 9.92
N THR A 42 -20.30 25.33 11.07
CA THR A 42 -19.95 26.24 12.18
C THR A 42 -18.45 26.47 12.33
N TYR A 43 -17.62 25.47 11.99
CA TYR A 43 -16.19 25.45 12.26
C TYR A 43 -15.35 25.47 10.98
N PRO A 44 -14.07 25.87 11.05
CA PRO A 44 -13.15 25.74 9.93
C PRO A 44 -13.16 24.33 9.37
N HIS A 45 -13.34 24.19 8.06
CA HIS A 45 -13.40 22.93 7.39
C HIS A 45 -12.79 22.99 5.98
N THR A 46 -12.38 21.85 5.45
CA THR A 46 -11.88 21.67 4.10
C THR A 46 -12.02 20.20 3.69
N LYS A 47 -11.44 19.84 2.52
CA LYS A 47 -11.38 18.48 2.03
C LYS A 47 -9.93 18.08 1.80
N LEU A 48 -9.61 16.79 1.98
CA LEU A 48 -8.28 16.21 1.79
C LEU A 48 -8.28 15.20 0.66
N GLU A 49 -7.15 15.11 -0.04
CA GLU A 49 -6.87 14.02 -0.96
C GLU A 49 -6.48 12.77 -0.16
N ALA A 50 -7.17 11.65 -0.43
CA ALA A 50 -7.02 10.37 0.28
C ALA A 50 -6.81 9.18 -0.67
N SER A 51 -6.37 9.43 -1.92
CA SER A 51 -6.20 8.40 -2.95
C SER A 51 -5.02 8.71 -3.87
N GLY A 52 -4.62 7.75 -4.68
CA GLY A 52 -3.58 7.91 -5.69
C GLY A 52 -2.26 8.44 -5.12
N LEU A 53 -1.57 9.27 -5.89
CA LEU A 53 -0.25 9.80 -5.53
C LEU A 53 -0.24 10.61 -4.23
N ALA A 54 -1.38 11.17 -3.84
CA ALA A 54 -1.50 11.94 -2.60
C ALA A 54 -1.29 11.09 -1.33
N VAL A 55 -1.43 9.78 -1.43
CA VAL A 55 -1.19 8.81 -0.35
C VAL A 55 -0.12 7.77 -0.68
N GLY A 56 0.61 7.96 -1.79
CA GLY A 56 1.71 7.08 -2.19
C GLY A 56 1.30 5.84 -2.99
N LEU A 57 0.07 5.82 -3.52
CA LEU A 57 -0.45 4.81 -4.43
C LEU A 57 -0.31 5.27 -5.89
N PRO A 58 -0.42 4.39 -6.88
CA PRO A 58 -0.54 4.77 -8.29
C PRO A 58 -1.66 5.78 -8.54
N GLU A 59 -1.51 6.60 -9.59
CA GLU A 59 -2.54 7.57 -9.98
C GLU A 59 -3.89 6.88 -10.25
N GLY A 60 -4.98 7.47 -9.74
CA GLY A 60 -6.34 6.93 -9.88
C GLY A 60 -6.66 5.73 -8.99
N GLN A 61 -5.71 5.18 -8.24
CA GLN A 61 -5.98 4.09 -7.32
C GLN A 61 -6.65 4.61 -6.05
N MET A 62 -7.75 3.96 -5.65
CA MET A 62 -8.47 4.26 -4.41
C MET A 62 -7.59 4.04 -3.18
N GLY A 63 -7.73 4.90 -2.16
CA GLY A 63 -7.09 4.73 -0.86
C GLY A 63 -7.58 3.48 -0.12
N ASN A 64 -6.91 3.17 0.97
CA ASN A 64 -7.31 2.10 1.90
C ASN A 64 -6.86 2.46 3.32
N SER A 65 -7.39 1.74 4.31
CA SER A 65 -7.13 2.08 5.72
C SER A 65 -5.67 1.94 6.12
N GLU A 66 -4.93 0.95 5.57
CA GLU A 66 -3.50 0.76 5.88
C GLU A 66 -2.69 1.97 5.43
N VAL A 67 -2.81 2.33 4.16
CA VAL A 67 -2.09 3.46 3.55
C VAL A 67 -2.58 4.79 4.15
N GLY A 68 -3.88 4.94 4.37
CA GLY A 68 -4.47 6.15 4.97
C GLY A 68 -3.90 6.42 6.35
N HIS A 69 -3.96 5.43 7.27
CA HIS A 69 -3.44 5.58 8.63
C HIS A 69 -1.92 5.75 8.67
N LEU A 70 -1.18 5.09 7.76
CA LEU A 70 0.26 5.27 7.63
C LEU A 70 0.62 6.72 7.29
N ASN A 71 -0.09 7.34 6.34
CA ASN A 71 0.11 8.75 5.99
C ASN A 71 -0.32 9.70 7.14
N LEU A 72 -1.48 9.43 7.77
CA LEU A 72 -1.99 10.21 8.91
C LEU A 72 -0.97 10.27 10.06
N GLY A 73 -0.34 9.14 10.39
CA GLY A 73 0.58 9.04 11.51
C GLY A 73 2.02 9.45 11.22
N SER A 74 2.48 9.28 9.96
CA SER A 74 3.87 9.56 9.58
C SER A 74 4.14 11.02 9.22
N GLY A 75 3.10 11.80 8.92
CA GLY A 75 3.24 13.21 8.52
C GLY A 75 3.95 13.41 7.17
N ARG A 76 3.99 12.37 6.33
CA ARG A 76 4.62 12.36 5.01
C ARG A 76 3.89 11.41 4.08
N ILE A 77 4.02 11.63 2.76
CA ILE A 77 3.53 10.64 1.78
C ILE A 77 4.45 9.43 1.84
N VAL A 78 3.89 8.27 2.17
CA VAL A 78 4.62 6.98 2.19
C VAL A 78 4.30 6.23 0.90
N TYR A 79 5.22 6.31 -0.05
CA TYR A 79 5.05 5.64 -1.33
C TYR A 79 5.13 4.13 -1.17
N GLN A 80 4.13 3.42 -1.72
CA GLN A 80 4.17 1.97 -1.86
C GLN A 80 5.23 1.57 -2.89
N ASP A 81 5.76 0.34 -2.80
CA ASP A 81 6.90 -0.10 -3.61
C ASP A 81 6.72 0.17 -5.10
N LEU A 82 5.57 -0.15 -5.68
CA LEU A 82 5.28 0.14 -7.09
C LEU A 82 5.48 1.63 -7.42
N THR A 83 4.84 2.50 -6.66
CA THR A 83 4.88 3.96 -6.90
C THR A 83 6.27 4.52 -6.62
N ARG A 84 6.95 4.04 -5.57
CA ARG A 84 8.32 4.44 -5.19
C ARG A 84 9.31 4.13 -6.30
N ILE A 85 9.27 2.90 -6.82
CA ILE A 85 10.15 2.46 -7.91
C ILE A 85 9.86 3.25 -9.20
N THR A 86 8.56 3.40 -9.55
CA THR A 86 8.15 4.16 -10.73
C THR A 86 8.67 5.60 -10.69
N LYS A 87 8.51 6.30 -9.55
CA LYS A 87 9.03 7.66 -9.38
C LYS A 87 10.55 7.75 -9.52
N ASP A 88 11.27 6.77 -8.97
CA ASP A 88 12.73 6.73 -9.10
C ASP A 88 13.17 6.48 -10.55
N VAL A 89 12.44 5.64 -11.29
CA VAL A 89 12.67 5.43 -12.72
C VAL A 89 12.42 6.72 -13.50
N GLU A 90 11.30 7.40 -13.27
CA GLU A 90 10.94 8.67 -13.94
C GLU A 90 11.93 9.80 -13.65
N SER A 91 12.42 9.90 -12.42
CA SER A 91 13.42 10.92 -12.02
C SER A 91 14.85 10.55 -12.39
N GLY A 92 15.12 9.31 -12.77
CA GLY A 92 16.45 8.78 -13.03
C GLY A 92 17.22 8.31 -11.77
N GLU A 93 16.66 8.48 -10.59
CA GLU A 93 17.30 8.05 -9.34
C GLU A 93 17.44 6.52 -9.24
N PHE A 94 16.59 5.75 -9.92
CA PHE A 94 16.72 4.31 -10.05
C PHE A 94 18.13 3.87 -10.47
N TYR A 95 18.67 4.54 -11.49
CA TYR A 95 20.00 4.25 -12.04
C TYR A 95 21.15 4.67 -11.13
N ASN A 96 20.87 5.53 -10.14
CA ASN A 96 21.84 5.98 -9.17
C ASN A 96 21.98 5.07 -7.95
N ARG A 97 21.06 4.12 -7.77
CA ARG A 97 21.10 3.18 -6.65
C ARG A 97 22.35 2.31 -6.67
N PRO A 98 23.07 2.15 -5.54
CA PRO A 98 24.34 1.40 -5.50
C PRO A 98 24.23 -0.01 -6.06
N VAL A 99 23.17 -0.74 -5.67
CA VAL A 99 22.94 -2.13 -6.13
C VAL A 99 22.72 -2.20 -7.64
N ILE A 100 22.02 -1.23 -8.23
CA ILE A 100 21.80 -1.17 -9.69
C ILE A 100 23.10 -0.84 -10.44
N LYS A 101 23.92 0.08 -9.92
CA LYS A 101 25.23 0.37 -10.50
C LYS A 101 26.13 -0.86 -10.49
N GLU A 102 26.19 -1.55 -9.37
CA GLU A 102 27.00 -2.76 -9.24
C GLU A 102 26.48 -3.91 -10.12
N LEU A 103 25.16 -4.09 -10.20
CA LEU A 103 24.50 -5.03 -11.11
C LEU A 103 25.00 -4.85 -12.57
N TYR A 104 25.03 -3.60 -13.05
CA TYR A 104 25.51 -3.29 -14.40
C TYR A 104 27.03 -3.49 -14.54
N GLU A 105 27.83 -3.16 -13.55
CA GLU A 105 29.27 -3.41 -13.58
C GLU A 105 29.64 -4.90 -13.64
N VAL A 106 28.83 -5.77 -13.00
CA VAL A 106 28.99 -7.22 -13.13
C VAL A 106 28.50 -7.68 -14.50
N GLY A 107 27.32 -7.22 -14.94
CA GLY A 107 26.73 -7.55 -16.24
C GLY A 107 27.61 -7.18 -17.43
N LYS A 108 28.42 -6.11 -17.36
CA LYS A 108 29.42 -5.74 -18.38
C LYS A 108 30.51 -6.79 -18.59
N LYS A 109 30.80 -7.58 -17.57
CA LYS A 109 31.89 -8.58 -17.57
C LYS A 109 31.40 -9.99 -17.86
N GLN A 110 30.11 -10.20 -17.63
CA GLN A 110 29.40 -11.46 -17.74
C GLN A 110 28.09 -11.23 -18.50
N SER A 111 27.01 -11.95 -18.17
CA SER A 111 25.68 -11.70 -18.67
C SER A 111 24.80 -11.04 -17.58
N LEU A 112 23.82 -10.27 -18.04
CA LEU A 112 22.75 -9.73 -17.17
C LEU A 112 21.46 -10.48 -17.44
N HIS A 113 20.87 -11.07 -16.40
CA HIS A 113 19.60 -11.78 -16.44
C HIS A 113 18.52 -11.04 -15.65
N LEU A 114 17.36 -10.88 -16.27
CA LEU A 114 16.17 -10.31 -15.64
C LEU A 114 15.11 -11.40 -15.47
N ILE A 115 14.61 -11.60 -14.27
CA ILE A 115 13.49 -12.47 -13.98
C ILE A 115 12.32 -11.60 -13.52
N GLY A 116 11.14 -11.70 -14.13
CA GLY A 116 10.01 -10.87 -13.71
C GLY A 116 8.70 -11.23 -14.38
N LEU A 117 7.59 -10.88 -13.71
CA LEU A 117 6.24 -11.07 -14.23
C LEU A 117 5.94 -10.01 -15.30
N VAL A 118 5.71 -10.48 -16.52
CA VAL A 118 5.51 -9.63 -17.72
C VAL A 118 4.03 -9.41 -17.93
N SER A 119 3.46 -8.38 -17.28
CA SER A 119 2.08 -7.93 -17.44
C SER A 119 1.92 -6.48 -16.98
N ASP A 120 0.78 -5.87 -17.27
CA ASP A 120 0.37 -4.56 -16.77
C ASP A 120 -0.50 -4.63 -15.50
N GLY A 121 -0.65 -5.80 -14.90
CA GLY A 121 -1.42 -6.01 -13.67
C GLY A 121 -0.85 -5.28 -12.45
N ASN A 122 0.47 -4.99 -12.45
CA ASN A 122 1.15 -4.19 -11.43
C ASN A 122 0.95 -4.69 -9.98
N VAL A 123 0.71 -6.00 -9.79
CA VAL A 123 0.52 -6.60 -8.45
C VAL A 123 1.82 -7.13 -7.88
N HIS A 124 2.63 -7.79 -8.70
CA HIS A 124 3.91 -8.40 -8.29
C HIS A 124 5.11 -7.72 -8.93
N CYS A 125 4.97 -7.29 -10.18
CA CYS A 125 5.99 -6.65 -10.99
C CYS A 125 5.34 -5.57 -11.85
N SER A 126 6.14 -4.70 -12.43
CA SER A 126 5.72 -3.77 -13.47
C SER A 126 6.57 -4.01 -14.72
N LEU A 127 5.92 -4.11 -15.88
CA LEU A 127 6.61 -4.22 -17.18
C LEU A 127 7.52 -3.00 -17.41
N GLU A 128 7.10 -1.81 -16.99
CA GLU A 128 7.91 -0.59 -17.10
C GLU A 128 9.19 -0.64 -16.24
N HIS A 129 9.17 -1.36 -15.10
CA HIS A 129 10.38 -1.56 -14.31
C HIS A 129 11.36 -2.52 -15.01
N ILE A 130 10.86 -3.56 -15.67
CA ILE A 130 11.69 -4.46 -16.50
C ILE A 130 12.34 -3.65 -17.63
N LYS A 131 11.55 -2.85 -18.36
CA LYS A 131 12.04 -1.94 -19.41
C LYS A 131 13.10 -0.96 -18.88
N ALA A 132 12.92 -0.43 -17.68
CA ALA A 132 13.89 0.47 -17.05
C ALA A 132 15.24 -0.23 -16.81
N VAL A 133 15.24 -1.48 -16.34
CA VAL A 133 16.49 -2.25 -16.18
C VAL A 133 17.17 -2.47 -17.52
N ILE A 134 16.43 -2.83 -18.58
CA ILE A 134 16.96 -3.02 -19.93
C ILE A 134 17.55 -1.70 -20.49
N LYS A 135 16.84 -0.58 -20.29
CA LYS A 135 17.35 0.75 -20.67
C LYS A 135 18.69 1.06 -20.00
N GLY A 136 18.78 0.83 -18.69
CA GLY A 136 20.03 1.01 -17.97
C GLY A 136 21.14 0.08 -18.45
N ALA A 137 20.82 -1.15 -18.83
CA ALA A 137 21.76 -2.09 -19.42
C ALA A 137 22.31 -1.58 -20.76
N HIS A 138 21.42 -1.10 -21.65
CA HIS A 138 21.78 -0.47 -22.90
C HIS A 138 22.71 0.75 -22.69
N GLU A 139 22.32 1.69 -21.81
CA GLU A 139 23.12 2.90 -21.52
C GLU A 139 24.48 2.57 -20.91
N ASN A 140 24.63 1.42 -20.27
CA ASN A 140 25.88 0.91 -19.73
C ASN A 140 26.68 0.06 -20.72
N GLY A 141 26.16 -0.25 -21.92
CA GLY A 141 26.84 -1.01 -22.96
C GLY A 141 27.00 -2.51 -22.62
N ILE A 142 26.00 -3.09 -21.97
CA ILE A 142 25.99 -4.54 -21.68
C ILE A 142 25.59 -5.29 -22.96
N GLU A 143 26.41 -6.22 -23.41
CA GLU A 143 26.23 -6.94 -24.68
C GLU A 143 25.24 -8.11 -24.55
N HIS A 144 25.27 -8.82 -23.40
CA HIS A 144 24.44 -10.02 -23.17
C HIS A 144 23.41 -9.74 -22.08
N VAL A 145 22.16 -9.46 -22.50
CA VAL A 145 21.01 -9.18 -21.63
C VAL A 145 19.91 -10.19 -21.93
N TYR A 146 19.52 -10.98 -20.95
CA TYR A 146 18.52 -12.04 -21.11
C TYR A 146 17.33 -11.82 -20.19
N VAL A 147 16.12 -11.98 -20.72
CA VAL A 147 14.87 -11.91 -19.96
C VAL A 147 14.27 -13.30 -19.79
N HIS A 148 14.04 -13.70 -18.55
CA HIS A 148 13.25 -14.86 -18.18
C HIS A 148 11.83 -14.37 -17.86
N ALA A 149 10.97 -14.38 -18.89
CA ALA A 149 9.64 -13.80 -18.81
C ALA A 149 8.67 -14.74 -18.06
N LEU A 150 8.16 -14.28 -16.92
CA LEU A 150 7.11 -14.96 -16.19
C LEU A 150 5.75 -14.44 -16.66
N LEU A 151 4.78 -15.35 -16.90
CA LEU A 151 3.47 -15.01 -17.45
C LEU A 151 2.40 -15.02 -16.37
N ASP A 152 1.47 -14.07 -16.46
CA ASP A 152 0.48 -13.77 -15.43
C ASP A 152 -0.81 -14.59 -15.56
N GLY A 153 -1.80 -14.10 -16.30
CA GLY A 153 -3.10 -14.74 -16.50
C GLY A 153 -3.97 -14.84 -15.24
N ARG A 154 -3.58 -14.18 -14.14
CA ARG A 154 -4.30 -14.17 -12.87
C ARG A 154 -4.65 -12.77 -12.38
N ASP A 155 -3.70 -11.86 -12.42
CA ASP A 155 -3.90 -10.45 -12.08
C ASP A 155 -4.32 -9.63 -13.32
N VAL A 156 -4.28 -10.27 -14.50
CA VAL A 156 -4.78 -9.80 -15.81
C VAL A 156 -5.64 -10.90 -16.45
N ALA A 157 -6.16 -10.65 -17.65
CA ALA A 157 -6.96 -11.66 -18.38
C ALA A 157 -6.17 -12.96 -18.58
N PRO A 158 -6.85 -14.13 -18.53
CA PRO A 158 -6.16 -15.44 -18.56
C PRO A 158 -5.35 -15.73 -19.82
N GLN A 159 -5.65 -15.09 -20.95
CA GLN A 159 -4.98 -15.27 -22.24
C GLN A 159 -4.69 -13.90 -22.87
N CYS A 160 -3.65 -13.23 -22.41
CA CYS A 160 -3.23 -11.92 -22.91
C CYS A 160 -1.70 -11.75 -22.98
N ALA A 161 -0.91 -12.74 -22.58
CA ALA A 161 0.55 -12.64 -22.48
C ALA A 161 1.23 -12.22 -23.78
N GLN A 162 0.73 -12.63 -24.94
CA GLN A 162 1.31 -12.25 -26.25
C GLN A 162 1.32 -10.73 -26.48
N VAL A 163 0.41 -9.97 -25.86
CA VAL A 163 0.38 -8.50 -26.00
C VAL A 163 1.60 -7.92 -25.29
N TYR A 164 1.86 -8.35 -24.06
CA TYR A 164 2.96 -7.84 -23.23
C TYR A 164 4.33 -8.33 -23.73
N ILE A 165 4.42 -9.58 -24.23
CA ILE A 165 5.63 -10.12 -24.86
C ILE A 165 6.02 -9.28 -26.07
N LYS A 166 5.07 -8.99 -26.99
CA LYS A 166 5.32 -8.17 -28.18
C LYS A 166 5.77 -6.77 -27.84
N ASP A 167 5.18 -6.17 -26.81
CA ASP A 167 5.57 -4.84 -26.33
C ASP A 167 6.99 -4.84 -25.78
N LEU A 168 7.35 -5.86 -24.99
CA LEU A 168 8.71 -6.02 -24.45
C LEU A 168 9.74 -6.29 -25.55
N GLU A 169 9.44 -7.20 -26.49
CA GLU A 169 10.31 -7.50 -27.63
C GLU A 169 10.51 -6.26 -28.52
N ALA A 170 9.45 -5.50 -28.82
CA ALA A 170 9.55 -4.27 -29.59
C ALA A 170 10.48 -3.25 -28.92
N TYR A 171 10.37 -3.09 -27.59
CA TYR A 171 11.23 -2.22 -26.81
C TYR A 171 12.72 -2.66 -26.84
N MET A 172 12.99 -3.97 -26.70
CA MET A 172 14.34 -4.51 -26.80
C MET A 172 14.95 -4.32 -28.19
N VAL A 173 14.13 -4.49 -29.24
CA VAL A 173 14.54 -4.23 -30.63
C VAL A 173 14.86 -2.76 -30.85
N GLU A 174 14.05 -1.83 -30.36
CA GLU A 174 14.28 -0.38 -30.45
C GLU A 174 15.63 0.02 -29.80
N LEU A 175 15.94 -0.54 -28.64
CA LEU A 175 17.19 -0.29 -27.94
C LEU A 175 18.37 -1.10 -28.50
N ASN A 176 18.13 -2.08 -29.36
CA ASN A 176 19.10 -3.10 -29.76
C ASN A 176 19.81 -3.71 -28.53
N CYS A 177 19.02 -4.09 -27.51
CA CYS A 177 19.52 -4.60 -26.24
C CYS A 177 18.52 -5.57 -25.60
N GLY A 178 18.99 -6.80 -25.37
CA GLY A 178 18.24 -7.85 -24.68
C GLY A 178 17.44 -8.75 -25.61
N GLU A 179 17.13 -9.93 -25.09
CA GLU A 179 16.30 -10.96 -25.74
C GLU A 179 15.60 -11.82 -24.68
N ILE A 180 14.47 -12.44 -25.02
CA ILE A 180 13.77 -13.36 -24.12
C ILE A 180 14.42 -14.75 -24.24
N ALA A 181 15.06 -15.21 -23.16
CA ALA A 181 15.70 -16.50 -23.10
C ALA A 181 14.73 -17.63 -22.71
N THR A 182 13.82 -17.38 -21.78
CA THR A 182 12.81 -18.37 -21.34
C THR A 182 11.46 -17.72 -21.09
N VAL A 183 10.40 -18.51 -21.23
CA VAL A 183 9.03 -18.15 -20.87
C VAL A 183 8.49 -19.20 -19.90
N SER A 184 7.80 -18.78 -18.84
CA SER A 184 7.20 -19.70 -17.87
C SER A 184 5.94 -19.08 -17.25
N GLY A 185 4.85 -19.83 -17.17
CA GLY A 185 3.68 -19.42 -16.40
C GLY A 185 4.00 -19.27 -14.91
N ARG A 186 3.37 -18.31 -14.25
CA ARG A 186 3.57 -18.02 -12.83
C ARG A 186 3.28 -19.20 -11.89
N TYR A 187 2.50 -20.18 -12.33
CA TYR A 187 2.21 -21.41 -11.62
C TYR A 187 3.47 -22.20 -11.28
N TYR A 188 4.50 -22.13 -12.13
CA TYR A 188 5.78 -22.80 -11.93
C TYR A 188 6.81 -21.92 -11.24
N ALA A 189 7.06 -20.75 -11.78
CA ALA A 189 8.15 -19.87 -11.35
C ALA A 189 7.81 -18.97 -10.15
N MET A 190 6.53 -18.87 -9.79
CA MET A 190 6.04 -18.01 -8.73
C MET A 190 5.15 -18.76 -7.72
N ASP A 191 5.54 -20.00 -7.40
CA ASP A 191 4.93 -20.75 -6.29
C ASP A 191 5.23 -20.07 -4.95
N ARG A 192 4.40 -20.32 -3.94
CA ARG A 192 4.57 -19.82 -2.56
C ARG A 192 4.15 -20.84 -1.49
N ASP A 193 3.90 -22.08 -1.91
CA ASP A 193 3.42 -23.16 -1.07
C ASP A 193 4.43 -24.32 -0.95
N ASN A 194 5.73 -24.04 -1.27
CA ASN A 194 6.84 -24.99 -1.27
C ASN A 194 6.62 -26.19 -2.20
N ARG A 195 5.95 -25.95 -3.32
CA ARG A 195 5.77 -26.94 -4.38
C ARG A 195 7.04 -26.97 -5.25
N TRP A 196 8.10 -27.54 -4.69
CA TRP A 196 9.41 -27.59 -5.32
C TRP A 196 9.39 -28.34 -6.66
N ASP A 197 8.48 -29.29 -6.85
CA ASP A 197 8.19 -29.95 -8.10
C ASP A 197 7.87 -29.00 -9.26
N ARG A 198 7.22 -27.85 -8.95
CA ARG A 198 6.92 -26.80 -9.93
C ARG A 198 8.11 -25.86 -10.14
N VAL A 199 8.70 -25.42 -9.04
CA VAL A 199 9.84 -24.47 -9.06
C VAL A 199 11.04 -25.10 -9.79
N GLU A 200 11.28 -26.40 -9.63
CA GLU A 200 12.34 -27.14 -10.32
C GLU A 200 12.22 -27.06 -11.84
N LEU A 201 11.00 -27.14 -12.38
CA LEU A 201 10.79 -27.02 -13.83
C LEU A 201 11.22 -25.66 -14.36
N ALA A 202 10.85 -24.58 -13.65
CA ALA A 202 11.25 -23.23 -14.02
C ALA A 202 12.77 -23.02 -13.85
N TYR A 203 13.33 -23.50 -12.74
CA TYR A 203 14.78 -23.49 -12.49
C TYR A 203 15.56 -24.19 -13.60
N ASN A 204 15.12 -25.41 -14.00
CA ASN A 204 15.77 -26.18 -15.03
C ASN A 204 15.76 -25.47 -16.39
N ALA A 205 14.67 -24.77 -16.73
CA ALA A 205 14.62 -23.98 -17.96
C ALA A 205 15.62 -22.81 -17.91
N ILE A 206 15.65 -22.07 -16.79
CA ILE A 206 16.46 -20.86 -16.60
C ILE A 206 17.96 -21.18 -16.48
N VAL A 207 18.32 -22.26 -15.77
CA VAL A 207 19.73 -22.59 -15.44
C VAL A 207 20.31 -23.65 -16.38
N HIS A 208 19.54 -24.68 -16.72
CA HIS A 208 20.03 -25.81 -17.50
C HIS A 208 19.59 -25.82 -18.96
N GLY A 209 18.71 -24.86 -19.37
CA GLY A 209 18.12 -24.86 -20.71
C GLY A 209 17.25 -26.11 -20.97
N GLN A 210 16.66 -26.66 -19.92
CA GLN A 210 15.84 -27.88 -19.97
C GLN A 210 14.35 -27.53 -19.74
N GLY A 211 13.54 -27.82 -20.73
CA GLY A 211 12.10 -27.52 -20.71
C GLY A 211 11.48 -27.79 -22.07
N GLU A 212 10.29 -27.29 -22.29
CA GLU A 212 9.72 -27.21 -23.63
C GLU A 212 10.59 -26.30 -24.50
N SER A 213 10.40 -26.31 -25.83
CA SER A 213 11.16 -25.44 -26.73
C SER A 213 10.22 -24.80 -27.75
N ALA A 214 10.50 -23.55 -28.12
CA ALA A 214 9.82 -22.81 -29.15
C ALA A 214 10.79 -21.85 -29.86
N ALA A 215 10.49 -21.47 -31.10
CA ALA A 215 11.34 -20.55 -31.85
C ALA A 215 11.14 -19.06 -31.41
N SER A 216 10.08 -18.75 -30.66
CA SER A 216 9.84 -17.43 -30.09
C SER A 216 8.97 -17.51 -28.81
N ALA A 217 9.02 -16.47 -28.00
CA ALA A 217 8.19 -16.36 -26.81
C ALA A 217 6.67 -16.38 -27.14
N CYS A 218 6.26 -15.70 -28.22
CA CYS A 218 4.88 -15.74 -28.69
C CYS A 218 4.45 -17.14 -29.17
N GLU A 219 5.35 -17.90 -29.79
CA GLU A 219 5.06 -19.27 -30.20
C GLU A 219 4.87 -20.18 -28.99
N ALA A 220 5.72 -20.05 -27.96
CA ALA A 220 5.58 -20.79 -26.71
C ALA A 220 4.20 -20.59 -26.08
N VAL A 221 3.72 -19.35 -26.02
CA VAL A 221 2.38 -19.01 -25.53
C VAL A 221 1.31 -19.62 -26.43
N GLN A 222 1.45 -19.54 -27.76
CA GLN A 222 0.48 -20.10 -28.69
C GLN A 222 0.37 -21.63 -28.55
N GLN A 223 1.50 -22.33 -28.42
CA GLN A 223 1.51 -23.77 -28.16
C GLN A 223 0.77 -24.17 -26.88
N SER A 224 0.77 -23.29 -25.88
CA SER A 224 0.00 -23.48 -24.64
C SER A 224 -1.51 -23.27 -24.87
N TYR A 225 -1.87 -22.21 -25.60
CA TYR A 225 -3.27 -21.92 -25.94
C TYR A 225 -3.91 -23.03 -26.81
N ASP A 226 -3.13 -23.60 -27.72
CA ASP A 226 -3.57 -24.72 -28.56
C ASP A 226 -3.85 -26.01 -27.74
N LYS A 227 -3.33 -26.06 -26.49
CA LYS A 227 -3.60 -27.11 -25.50
C LYS A 227 -4.62 -26.69 -24.43
N ASP A 228 -5.40 -25.63 -24.66
CA ASP A 228 -6.36 -25.05 -23.71
C ASP A 228 -5.75 -24.59 -22.37
N ALA A 229 -4.43 -24.35 -22.30
CA ALA A 229 -3.77 -23.84 -21.11
C ALA A 229 -3.56 -22.32 -21.19
N ALA A 230 -3.99 -21.60 -20.15
CA ALA A 230 -3.86 -20.15 -20.04
C ALA A 230 -2.42 -19.73 -19.65
N ASP A 231 -2.16 -18.43 -19.69
CA ASP A 231 -0.85 -17.82 -19.40
C ASP A 231 -0.22 -18.33 -18.09
N GLU A 232 -1.02 -18.43 -17.04
CA GLU A 232 -0.60 -18.91 -15.72
C GLU A 232 0.05 -20.30 -15.76
N PHE A 233 -0.37 -21.13 -16.72
CA PHE A 233 0.00 -22.55 -16.81
C PHE A 233 0.94 -22.87 -17.99
N VAL A 234 1.49 -21.87 -18.66
CA VAL A 234 2.50 -22.10 -19.71
C VAL A 234 3.69 -22.83 -19.11
N LEU A 235 3.97 -24.03 -19.66
CA LEU A 235 5.12 -24.82 -19.21
C LEU A 235 6.43 -24.05 -19.43
N PRO A 236 7.42 -24.18 -18.53
CA PRO A 236 8.71 -23.57 -18.73
C PRO A 236 9.32 -23.96 -20.07
N THR A 237 9.52 -22.97 -20.93
CA THR A 237 9.90 -23.11 -22.33
C THR A 237 11.18 -22.33 -22.59
N VAL A 238 12.17 -22.97 -23.19
CA VAL A 238 13.42 -22.37 -23.61
C VAL A 238 13.28 -21.79 -25.00
N ILE A 239 13.60 -20.51 -25.16
CA ILE A 239 13.60 -19.79 -26.44
C ILE A 239 15.05 -19.67 -26.96
N ASP A 240 15.95 -19.27 -26.06
CA ASP A 240 17.38 -19.21 -26.36
C ASP A 240 18.21 -19.96 -25.29
N SER A 241 18.87 -21.02 -25.68
CA SER A 241 19.72 -21.84 -24.80
C SER A 241 21.04 -21.16 -24.39
N GLU A 242 21.49 -20.14 -25.12
CA GLU A 242 22.68 -19.37 -24.74
C GLU A 242 22.39 -18.45 -23.54
N GLY A 243 21.13 -18.04 -23.38
CA GLY A 243 20.66 -17.20 -22.29
C GLY A 243 20.41 -17.93 -20.97
N THR A 244 21.06 -19.06 -20.71
CA THR A 244 21.01 -19.74 -19.40
C THR A 244 21.92 -19.06 -18.38
N ILE A 245 21.45 -19.00 -17.11
CA ILE A 245 22.23 -18.42 -16.00
C ILE A 245 23.45 -19.28 -15.68
N LYS A 246 24.62 -18.65 -15.60
CA LYS A 246 25.92 -19.28 -15.31
C LYS A 246 26.59 -18.65 -14.09
N ASN A 247 27.57 -19.34 -13.53
CA ASN A 247 28.39 -18.80 -12.45
C ASN A 247 29.05 -17.48 -12.84
N GLY A 248 28.93 -16.47 -12.02
CA GLY A 248 29.49 -15.14 -12.22
C GLY A 248 28.50 -14.13 -12.82
N ASP A 249 27.35 -14.57 -13.33
CA ASP A 249 26.37 -13.70 -13.95
C ASP A 249 25.71 -12.74 -12.94
N ALA A 250 25.27 -11.62 -13.47
CA ALA A 250 24.40 -10.68 -12.77
C ALA A 250 22.93 -11.06 -13.00
N VAL A 251 22.16 -11.18 -11.93
CA VAL A 251 20.74 -11.53 -11.99
C VAL A 251 19.95 -10.52 -11.19
N ILE A 252 18.83 -10.03 -11.74
CA ILE A 252 17.86 -9.24 -11.00
C ILE A 252 16.46 -9.86 -11.06
N PHE A 253 15.84 -10.05 -9.89
CA PHE A 253 14.43 -10.39 -9.84
C PHE A 253 13.62 -9.09 -9.73
N CYS A 254 12.89 -8.74 -10.79
CA CYS A 254 12.21 -7.47 -10.96
C CYS A 254 10.88 -7.37 -10.17
N ASN A 255 10.40 -8.47 -9.59
CA ASN A 255 9.20 -8.43 -8.76
C ASN A 255 9.46 -7.60 -7.49
N PHE A 256 8.59 -6.61 -7.22
CA PHE A 256 8.65 -5.81 -5.99
C PHE A 256 7.83 -6.44 -4.85
N ARG A 257 6.86 -7.31 -5.14
CA ARG A 257 6.13 -8.06 -4.12
C ARG A 257 6.84 -9.38 -3.82
N PRO A 258 7.22 -9.63 -2.54
CA PRO A 258 8.18 -10.68 -2.19
C PRO A 258 7.62 -12.11 -2.18
N ASP A 259 6.32 -12.29 -1.89
CA ASP A 259 5.73 -13.57 -1.52
C ASP A 259 5.93 -14.68 -2.56
N ARG A 260 5.93 -14.34 -3.85
CA ARG A 260 6.06 -15.30 -4.96
C ARG A 260 7.42 -15.30 -5.66
N GLY A 261 8.33 -14.39 -5.34
CA GLY A 261 9.71 -14.40 -5.83
C GLY A 261 10.65 -15.20 -4.95
N ARG A 262 10.24 -15.50 -3.73
CA ARG A 262 11.06 -16.07 -2.67
C ARG A 262 11.62 -17.46 -3.01
N GLU A 263 10.77 -18.37 -3.46
CA GLU A 263 11.16 -19.79 -3.66
C GLU A 263 12.17 -19.96 -4.79
N LEU A 264 11.92 -19.36 -5.95
CA LEU A 264 12.88 -19.41 -7.07
C LEU A 264 14.18 -18.70 -6.70
N THR A 265 14.13 -17.60 -5.95
CA THR A 265 15.33 -16.93 -5.42
C THR A 265 16.11 -17.87 -4.50
N LYS A 266 15.47 -18.57 -3.55
CA LYS A 266 16.11 -19.56 -2.70
C LYS A 266 16.82 -20.64 -3.51
N ALA A 267 16.14 -21.17 -4.54
CA ALA A 267 16.71 -22.17 -5.42
C ALA A 267 17.95 -21.66 -6.16
N LEU A 268 18.02 -20.36 -6.50
CA LEU A 268 19.16 -19.78 -7.19
C LEU A 268 20.36 -19.51 -6.25
N VAL A 269 20.12 -19.04 -5.01
CA VAL A 269 21.18 -18.43 -4.21
C VAL A 269 21.59 -19.19 -2.94
N LEU A 270 20.71 -20.04 -2.36
CA LEU A 270 21.06 -20.67 -1.09
C LEU A 270 22.18 -21.73 -1.30
N PRO A 271 23.29 -21.67 -0.56
CA PRO A 271 24.30 -22.72 -0.64
C PRO A 271 23.74 -24.09 -0.22
N GLU A 272 23.01 -24.12 0.87
CA GLU A 272 22.28 -25.29 1.36
C GLU A 272 20.80 -25.14 0.97
N PHE A 273 20.36 -25.95 0.01
CA PHE A 273 19.01 -25.95 -0.51
C PHE A 273 18.52 -27.40 -0.64
N ASP A 274 17.36 -27.70 -0.10
CA ASP A 274 16.80 -29.03 0.04
C ASP A 274 15.53 -29.30 -0.79
N GLY A 275 15.07 -28.32 -1.56
CA GLY A 275 13.85 -28.43 -2.35
C GLY A 275 13.96 -29.43 -3.51
N PHE A 276 15.10 -29.43 -4.20
CA PHE A 276 15.45 -30.37 -5.28
C PHE A 276 16.99 -30.40 -5.48
N ASN A 277 17.46 -31.38 -6.21
CA ASN A 277 18.90 -31.57 -6.42
C ASN A 277 19.44 -30.57 -7.44
N ARG A 278 20.44 -29.78 -7.07
CA ARG A 278 21.10 -28.82 -7.97
C ARG A 278 22.52 -28.51 -7.52
N GLU A 279 23.36 -27.99 -8.42
CA GLU A 279 24.67 -27.43 -8.06
C GLU A 279 24.51 -25.97 -7.58
N PRO A 280 25.21 -25.54 -6.52
CA PRO A 280 25.20 -24.15 -6.07
C PRO A 280 25.73 -23.20 -7.14
N LEU A 281 25.07 -22.08 -7.33
CA LEU A 281 25.49 -21.00 -8.21
C LEU A 281 26.13 -19.85 -7.41
N SER A 282 27.19 -19.27 -7.99
CA SER A 282 27.78 -18.04 -7.49
C SER A 282 27.33 -16.88 -8.39
N LEU A 283 26.39 -16.09 -7.93
CA LEU A 283 25.74 -15.02 -8.70
C LEU A 283 25.87 -13.67 -8.00
N TYR A 284 25.90 -12.57 -8.78
CA TYR A 284 25.48 -11.30 -8.24
C TYR A 284 23.96 -11.23 -8.34
N MET A 285 23.27 -11.67 -7.30
CA MET A 285 21.80 -11.71 -7.27
C MET A 285 21.23 -10.48 -6.61
N ALA A 286 20.46 -9.69 -7.35
CA ALA A 286 19.68 -8.57 -6.84
C ALA A 286 18.18 -8.89 -6.80
N THR A 287 17.47 -8.38 -5.80
CA THR A 287 16.01 -8.39 -5.73
C THR A 287 15.49 -6.97 -5.61
N MET A 288 14.37 -6.69 -6.25
CA MET A 288 13.81 -5.34 -6.25
C MET A 288 13.50 -4.87 -4.81
N THR A 289 12.93 -5.73 -3.99
CA THR A 289 12.66 -5.51 -2.56
C THR A 289 13.20 -6.66 -1.73
N LYS A 290 13.14 -6.54 -0.41
CA LYS A 290 13.54 -7.62 0.51
C LYS A 290 12.52 -8.75 0.49
N TYR A 291 12.93 -9.94 0.07
CA TYR A 291 12.04 -11.11 -0.02
C TYR A 291 11.96 -11.92 1.29
N GLU A 292 13.09 -12.07 1.98
CA GLU A 292 13.16 -12.78 3.27
C GLU A 292 14.45 -12.37 4.00
N ASP A 293 14.44 -12.45 5.34
CA ASP A 293 15.64 -12.22 6.14
C ASP A 293 16.67 -13.34 5.93
N GLY A 294 17.93 -12.95 5.79
CA GLY A 294 19.04 -13.89 5.66
C GLY A 294 19.26 -14.46 4.26
N LEU A 295 18.49 -14.11 3.24
CA LEU A 295 18.81 -14.45 1.87
C LEU A 295 20.10 -13.72 1.42
N PRO A 296 21.06 -14.42 0.79
CA PRO A 296 22.32 -13.82 0.31
C PRO A 296 22.09 -13.08 -1.02
N VAL A 297 21.31 -11.99 -0.98
CA VAL A 297 20.96 -11.17 -2.15
C VAL A 297 21.20 -9.68 -1.86
N HIS A 298 21.40 -8.92 -2.94
CA HIS A 298 21.48 -7.45 -2.87
C HIS A 298 20.10 -6.84 -3.08
N ILE A 299 19.63 -6.05 -2.10
CA ILE A 299 18.28 -5.48 -2.12
C ILE A 299 18.34 -4.06 -2.71
N VAL A 300 17.60 -3.81 -3.81
CA VAL A 300 17.56 -2.50 -4.45
C VAL A 300 16.80 -1.49 -3.60
N TYR A 301 15.66 -1.92 -3.04
CA TYR A 301 14.80 -1.11 -2.16
C TYR A 301 14.62 -1.79 -0.82
N GLU A 302 15.39 -1.36 0.17
CA GLU A 302 15.14 -1.75 1.56
C GLU A 302 13.82 -1.16 2.05
N LYS A 303 13.21 -1.82 3.03
CA LYS A 303 12.01 -1.31 3.69
C LYS A 303 12.38 -0.05 4.47
N ASP A 304 11.73 1.06 4.19
CA ASP A 304 11.96 2.30 4.93
C ASP A 304 11.47 2.15 6.38
N ILE A 305 12.36 2.40 7.33
CA ILE A 305 11.98 2.55 8.73
C ILE A 305 11.43 3.97 8.89
N LEU A 306 10.13 4.05 9.11
CA LEU A 306 9.49 5.35 9.37
C LEU A 306 9.77 5.78 10.80
N SER A 307 10.73 6.65 10.96
CA SER A 307 11.05 7.33 12.22
C SER A 307 10.33 8.67 12.34
N GLU A 308 10.30 9.22 13.55
CA GLU A 308 9.68 10.51 13.85
C GLU A 308 8.21 10.58 13.44
N THR A 309 7.48 9.46 13.61
CA THR A 309 6.01 9.46 13.49
C THR A 309 5.39 10.28 14.62
N LEU A 310 4.11 10.66 14.47
CA LEU A 310 3.41 11.41 15.52
C LEU A 310 3.53 10.74 16.89
N GLY A 311 3.36 9.41 16.94
CA GLY A 311 3.48 8.64 18.19
C GLY A 311 4.87 8.73 18.81
N GLU A 312 5.92 8.67 18.00
CA GLU A 312 7.31 8.79 18.48
C GLU A 312 7.62 10.22 18.96
N VAL A 313 7.18 11.24 18.20
CA VAL A 313 7.37 12.66 18.61
C VAL A 313 6.72 12.95 19.96
N LEU A 314 5.50 12.47 20.16
CA LEU A 314 4.79 12.62 21.44
C LEU A 314 5.53 11.91 22.59
N SER A 315 6.01 10.69 22.35
CA SER A 315 6.76 9.88 23.31
C SER A 315 8.06 10.58 23.72
N VAL A 316 8.86 11.02 22.75
CA VAL A 316 10.11 11.78 23.01
C VAL A 316 9.83 13.07 23.78
N GLY A 317 8.71 13.74 23.50
CA GLY A 317 8.24 14.91 24.23
C GLY A 317 7.70 14.62 25.64
N GLY A 318 7.55 13.34 26.02
CA GLY A 318 7.01 12.92 27.32
C GLY A 318 5.50 13.15 27.48
N TYR A 319 4.76 13.25 26.36
CA TYR A 319 3.31 13.37 26.35
C TYR A 319 2.62 12.02 26.42
N ARG A 320 1.42 11.99 27.05
CA ARG A 320 0.60 10.78 27.09
C ARG A 320 -0.39 10.75 25.93
N GLN A 321 -0.48 9.60 25.29
CA GLN A 321 -1.32 9.42 24.11
C GLN A 321 -2.17 8.15 24.20
N LEU A 322 -3.38 8.21 23.65
CA LEU A 322 -4.31 7.09 23.58
C LEU A 322 -4.56 6.71 22.10
N ARG A 323 -4.50 5.41 21.82
CA ARG A 323 -5.01 4.79 20.60
C ARG A 323 -6.24 3.98 20.94
N ILE A 324 -7.35 4.23 20.27
CA ILE A 324 -8.61 3.50 20.53
C ILE A 324 -9.36 3.21 19.24
N ALA A 325 -9.73 1.95 19.07
CA ALA A 325 -10.60 1.49 17.98
C ALA A 325 -11.22 0.14 18.37
N GLU A 326 -12.20 -0.30 17.60
CA GLU A 326 -12.66 -1.68 17.65
C GLU A 326 -11.75 -2.62 16.83
N THR A 327 -11.93 -3.96 17.00
CA THR A 327 -11.02 -4.99 16.47
C THR A 327 -10.63 -4.78 15.01
N GLU A 328 -11.58 -4.45 14.14
CA GLU A 328 -11.37 -4.30 12.69
C GLU A 328 -10.37 -3.19 12.34
N LYS A 329 -10.29 -2.16 13.16
CA LYS A 329 -9.46 -0.98 12.90
C LYS A 329 -8.38 -0.73 13.97
N TYR A 330 -8.19 -1.69 14.89
CA TYR A 330 -7.17 -1.55 15.94
C TYR A 330 -5.75 -1.47 15.40
N ALA A 331 -5.40 -2.35 14.45
CA ALA A 331 -4.08 -2.32 13.81
C ALA A 331 -3.83 -1.00 13.04
N HIS A 332 -4.90 -0.38 12.53
CA HIS A 332 -4.79 0.86 11.77
C HIS A 332 -4.38 2.04 12.66
N VAL A 333 -4.99 2.22 13.84
CA VAL A 333 -4.63 3.29 14.78
C VAL A 333 -3.37 2.98 15.60
N THR A 334 -2.83 1.76 15.54
CA THR A 334 -1.61 1.33 16.24
C THR A 334 -0.46 1.08 15.29
N TYR A 335 -0.35 -0.12 14.73
CA TYR A 335 0.74 -0.56 13.87
C TYR A 335 0.97 0.36 12.66
N PHE A 336 -0.07 0.58 11.85
CA PHE A 336 0.06 1.41 10.65
C PHE A 336 0.28 2.88 10.99
N PHE A 337 -0.46 3.43 11.94
CA PHE A 337 -0.30 4.82 12.37
C PHE A 337 1.09 5.09 12.97
N ASN A 338 1.71 4.08 13.58
CA ASN A 338 3.06 4.14 14.13
C ASN A 338 4.16 3.76 13.11
N GLY A 339 3.84 3.77 11.82
CA GLY A 339 4.84 3.55 10.76
C GLY A 339 5.32 2.10 10.64
N GLY A 340 4.49 1.12 11.06
CA GLY A 340 4.82 -0.31 11.02
C GLY A 340 5.51 -0.81 12.28
N LYS A 341 5.48 -0.04 13.38
CA LYS A 341 5.99 -0.46 14.69
C LYS A 341 4.90 -1.13 15.51
N GLU A 342 5.14 -2.39 15.91
CA GLU A 342 4.19 -3.19 16.69
C GLU A 342 4.14 -2.74 18.16
N GLU A 343 5.29 -2.53 18.78
CA GLU A 343 5.36 -2.15 20.19
C GLU A 343 4.88 -0.72 20.40
N PRO A 344 4.09 -0.46 21.46
CA PRO A 344 3.68 0.88 21.82
C PRO A 344 4.89 1.76 22.16
N PHE A 345 4.80 3.03 21.88
CA PHE A 345 5.76 4.02 22.33
C PHE A 345 5.61 4.28 23.85
N GLU A 346 6.64 4.77 24.51
CA GLU A 346 6.51 5.20 25.89
C GLU A 346 5.45 6.30 26.04
N GLY A 347 4.52 6.13 26.97
CA GLY A 347 3.38 7.04 27.14
C GLY A 347 2.20 6.78 26.21
N GLU A 348 2.26 5.74 25.35
CA GLU A 348 1.17 5.30 24.48
C GLU A 348 0.37 4.18 25.14
N ASP A 349 -0.88 4.47 25.47
CA ASP A 349 -1.85 3.46 25.90
C ASP A 349 -2.75 3.06 24.72
N ARG A 350 -3.12 1.79 24.66
CA ARG A 350 -3.93 1.21 23.59
C ARG A 350 -5.19 0.57 24.16
N VAL A 351 -6.35 0.96 23.64
CA VAL A 351 -7.65 0.40 24.01
C VAL A 351 -8.28 -0.28 22.82
N LEU A 352 -8.35 -1.59 22.89
CA LEU A 352 -9.09 -2.43 21.95
C LEU A 352 -10.52 -2.64 22.48
N VAL A 353 -11.52 -2.33 21.66
CA VAL A 353 -12.91 -2.73 21.86
C VAL A 353 -13.22 -3.86 20.90
N LYS A 354 -13.83 -4.95 21.38
CA LYS A 354 -14.15 -6.08 20.48
C LYS A 354 -15.26 -5.71 19.52
N SER A 355 -15.06 -5.96 18.23
CA SER A 355 -16.13 -5.88 17.24
C SER A 355 -17.20 -6.95 17.50
N PRO A 356 -18.47 -6.71 17.14
CA PRO A 356 -19.55 -7.67 17.35
C PRO A 356 -19.31 -8.95 16.54
N GLN A 357 -19.65 -10.09 17.12
CA GLN A 357 -19.49 -11.40 16.49
C GLN A 357 -20.70 -11.73 15.61
N VAL A 358 -20.86 -11.03 14.52
CA VAL A 358 -21.90 -11.25 13.51
C VAL A 358 -21.28 -11.74 12.19
N ALA A 359 -22.08 -12.38 11.34
CA ALA A 359 -21.57 -12.88 10.06
C ALA A 359 -21.13 -11.76 9.13
N THR A 360 -21.90 -10.68 9.09
CA THR A 360 -21.63 -9.45 8.33
C THR A 360 -22.14 -8.25 9.12
N TYR A 361 -21.50 -7.09 9.00
CA TYR A 361 -21.79 -5.93 9.85
C TYR A 361 -23.08 -5.17 9.48
N ASP A 362 -23.73 -5.49 8.36
CA ASP A 362 -25.09 -5.02 8.07
C ASP A 362 -26.14 -5.56 9.06
N LEU A 363 -25.84 -6.67 9.75
CA LEU A 363 -26.70 -7.22 10.81
C LEU A 363 -26.62 -6.41 12.12
N GLN A 364 -25.55 -5.65 12.33
CA GLN A 364 -25.32 -4.78 13.48
C GLN A 364 -24.54 -3.53 13.07
N PRO A 365 -25.18 -2.56 12.36
CA PRO A 365 -24.46 -1.43 11.77
C PRO A 365 -23.80 -0.47 12.77
N GLU A 366 -24.31 -0.38 13.99
CA GLU A 366 -23.71 0.38 15.08
C GLU A 366 -22.37 -0.21 15.55
N MET A 367 -22.10 -1.48 15.21
CA MET A 367 -20.91 -2.22 15.61
C MET A 367 -20.61 -1.99 17.10
N SER A 368 -19.40 -1.55 17.45
CA SER A 368 -19.01 -1.25 18.84
C SER A 368 -18.81 0.27 19.08
N ALA A 369 -19.33 1.13 18.19
CA ALA A 369 -19.11 2.57 18.26
C ALA A 369 -19.51 3.20 19.60
N TYR A 370 -20.61 2.75 20.20
CA TYR A 370 -21.08 3.27 21.50
C TYR A 370 -20.11 2.91 22.63
N GLU A 371 -19.60 1.67 22.69
CA GLU A 371 -18.61 1.27 23.71
C GLU A 371 -17.28 2.00 23.54
N VAL A 372 -16.81 2.16 22.29
CA VAL A 372 -15.64 2.98 21.97
C VAL A 372 -15.84 4.40 22.50
N THR A 373 -17.02 4.96 22.28
CA THR A 373 -17.37 6.33 22.72
C THR A 373 -17.42 6.43 24.23
N ASP A 374 -17.99 5.47 24.94
CA ASP A 374 -18.04 5.48 26.42
C ASP A 374 -16.63 5.54 27.00
N LYS A 375 -15.71 4.69 26.49
CA LYS A 375 -14.32 4.64 26.95
C LYS A 375 -13.55 5.92 26.64
N VAL A 376 -13.70 6.48 25.44
CA VAL A 376 -12.96 7.71 25.09
C VAL A 376 -13.51 8.93 25.81
N VAL A 377 -14.82 9.04 26.00
CA VAL A 377 -15.42 10.13 26.78
C VAL A 377 -14.95 10.08 28.23
N GLN A 378 -14.85 8.89 28.83
CA GLN A 378 -14.29 8.72 30.17
C GLN A 378 -12.81 9.16 30.20
N ALA A 379 -11.99 8.74 29.23
CA ALA A 379 -10.58 9.13 29.14
C ALA A 379 -10.39 10.65 28.99
N ILE A 380 -11.28 11.34 28.26
CA ILE A 380 -11.28 12.79 28.12
C ILE A 380 -11.66 13.45 29.47
N GLN A 381 -12.68 12.94 30.17
CA GLN A 381 -13.13 13.46 31.46
C GLN A 381 -12.04 13.33 32.54
N ASP A 382 -11.32 12.24 32.55
CA ASP A 382 -10.24 11.93 33.49
C ASP A 382 -8.96 12.73 33.21
N GLU A 383 -8.88 13.45 32.08
CA GLU A 383 -7.71 14.23 31.64
C GLU A 383 -6.41 13.42 31.65
N THR A 384 -6.52 12.15 31.27
CA THR A 384 -5.43 11.19 31.32
C THR A 384 -4.41 11.41 30.20
N TYR A 385 -4.89 11.82 29.02
CA TYR A 385 -4.09 11.90 27.79
C TYR A 385 -4.01 13.32 27.25
N ASP A 386 -2.87 13.65 26.68
CA ASP A 386 -2.61 14.89 25.96
C ASP A 386 -3.14 14.81 24.52
N MET A 387 -2.98 13.63 23.90
CA MET A 387 -3.45 13.37 22.52
C MET A 387 -4.21 12.06 22.45
N ILE A 388 -5.31 12.06 21.69
CA ILE A 388 -6.19 10.89 21.51
C ILE A 388 -6.40 10.66 20.01
N ILE A 389 -6.16 9.45 19.54
CA ILE A 389 -6.44 9.02 18.16
C ILE A 389 -7.51 7.93 18.22
N LEU A 390 -8.65 8.18 17.60
CA LEU A 390 -9.80 7.28 17.54
C LEU A 390 -10.21 7.00 16.11
N ASN A 391 -10.54 5.75 15.82
CA ASN A 391 -11.16 5.34 14.56
C ASN A 391 -12.54 4.74 14.82
N PHE A 392 -13.53 5.18 14.04
CA PHE A 392 -14.85 4.56 13.92
C PHE A 392 -14.88 3.73 12.62
N ALA A 393 -14.95 2.42 12.76
CA ALA A 393 -14.91 1.46 11.66
C ALA A 393 -16.18 1.41 10.80
N ASN A 394 -17.28 1.93 11.31
CA ASN A 394 -18.62 1.63 10.85
C ASN A 394 -18.89 1.99 9.37
N PRO A 395 -18.59 3.23 8.87
CA PRO A 395 -18.92 3.58 7.50
C PRO A 395 -18.22 2.66 6.48
N ASP A 396 -16.97 2.27 6.76
CA ASP A 396 -16.21 1.37 5.90
C ASP A 396 -16.70 -0.07 5.97
N MET A 397 -16.69 -0.64 7.16
CA MET A 397 -17.00 -2.06 7.36
C MET A 397 -18.44 -2.42 6.95
N VAL A 398 -19.39 -1.53 7.20
CA VAL A 398 -20.77 -1.72 6.76
C VAL A 398 -20.92 -1.40 5.27
N GLY A 399 -20.20 -0.40 4.76
CA GLY A 399 -20.12 -0.07 3.33
C GLY A 399 -19.72 -1.27 2.48
N HIS A 400 -18.73 -2.03 2.91
CA HIS A 400 -18.27 -3.25 2.24
C HIS A 400 -19.35 -4.34 2.11
N THR A 401 -20.39 -4.33 2.93
CA THR A 401 -21.51 -5.29 2.80
C THR A 401 -22.42 -4.99 1.62
N GLY A 402 -22.37 -3.76 1.08
CA GLY A 402 -23.24 -3.31 0.02
C GLY A 402 -24.69 -3.02 0.44
N SER A 403 -25.00 -3.11 1.75
CA SER A 403 -26.32 -2.83 2.29
C SER A 403 -26.47 -1.31 2.53
N PHE A 404 -27.16 -0.62 1.62
CA PHE A 404 -27.37 0.81 1.70
C PHE A 404 -28.07 1.25 3.00
N GLU A 405 -29.14 0.55 3.40
CA GLU A 405 -29.89 0.87 4.62
C GLU A 405 -29.04 0.68 5.88
N ALA A 406 -28.19 -0.34 5.89
CA ALA A 406 -27.26 -0.58 6.99
C ALA A 406 -26.15 0.50 7.04
N ALA A 407 -25.60 0.89 5.89
CA ALA A 407 -24.61 1.96 5.81
C ALA A 407 -25.17 3.31 6.32
N VAL A 408 -26.41 3.64 5.98
CA VAL A 408 -27.12 4.81 6.55
C VAL A 408 -27.18 4.74 8.08
N LYS A 409 -27.55 3.59 8.65
CA LYS A 409 -27.61 3.41 10.12
C LYS A 409 -26.23 3.48 10.76
N ALA A 410 -25.20 2.95 10.09
CA ALA A 410 -23.81 3.01 10.55
C ALA A 410 -23.35 4.46 10.68
N VAL A 411 -23.57 5.28 9.67
CA VAL A 411 -23.25 6.72 9.71
C VAL A 411 -24.04 7.45 10.81
N GLN A 412 -25.34 7.12 11.00
CA GLN A 412 -26.16 7.71 12.07
C GLN A 412 -25.65 7.37 13.48
N ALA A 413 -25.20 6.13 13.68
CA ALA A 413 -24.61 5.70 14.95
C ALA A 413 -23.31 6.47 15.25
N VAL A 414 -22.44 6.59 14.26
CA VAL A 414 -21.18 7.36 14.37
C VAL A 414 -21.45 8.83 14.61
N ASP A 415 -22.42 9.45 13.95
CA ASP A 415 -22.81 10.85 14.17
C ASP A 415 -23.31 11.12 15.60
N THR A 416 -24.07 10.18 16.16
CA THR A 416 -24.51 10.22 17.57
C THR A 416 -23.31 10.15 18.53
N CYS A 417 -22.37 9.27 18.25
CA CYS A 417 -21.12 9.11 19.00
C CYS A 417 -20.25 10.37 18.93
N LEU A 418 -20.12 10.93 17.73
CA LEU A 418 -19.37 12.15 17.48
C LEU A 418 -19.93 13.32 18.33
N GLY A 419 -21.24 13.46 18.44
CA GLY A 419 -21.86 14.50 19.28
C GLY A 419 -21.43 14.42 20.74
N ARG A 420 -21.31 13.22 21.30
CA ARG A 420 -20.86 13.00 22.69
C ARG A 420 -19.38 13.36 22.86
N ILE A 421 -18.53 13.02 21.88
CA ILE A 421 -17.10 13.35 21.90
C ILE A 421 -16.91 14.86 21.80
N VAL A 422 -17.63 15.52 20.90
CA VAL A 422 -17.59 16.99 20.75
C VAL A 422 -17.92 17.69 22.05
N GLU A 423 -18.97 17.26 22.77
CA GLU A 423 -19.32 17.80 24.06
C GLU A 423 -18.21 17.60 25.09
N ALA A 424 -17.64 16.41 25.17
CA ALA A 424 -16.57 16.08 26.11
C ALA A 424 -15.29 16.92 25.87
N ILE A 425 -14.84 17.03 24.62
CA ILE A 425 -13.66 17.83 24.25
C ILE A 425 -13.90 19.33 24.47
N ARG A 426 -15.09 19.83 24.13
CA ARG A 426 -15.44 21.24 24.35
C ARG A 426 -15.38 21.61 25.84
N ASN A 427 -15.88 20.74 26.72
CA ASN A 427 -15.86 20.95 28.17
C ASN A 427 -14.42 20.99 28.74
N LYS A 428 -13.42 20.53 27.99
CA LYS A 428 -12.00 20.60 28.34
C LYS A 428 -11.25 21.70 27.58
N ASN A 429 -11.96 22.55 26.83
CA ASN A 429 -11.37 23.56 25.92
C ASN A 429 -10.38 22.93 24.92
N GLY A 430 -10.60 21.67 24.54
CA GLY A 430 -9.74 20.92 23.66
C GLY A 430 -9.90 21.25 22.19
N HIS A 431 -9.02 20.69 21.36
CA HIS A 431 -9.06 20.76 19.91
C HIS A 431 -9.42 19.39 19.35
N LEU A 432 -10.38 19.34 18.43
CA LEU A 432 -10.80 18.10 17.77
C LEU A 432 -10.65 18.26 16.26
N LEU A 433 -9.81 17.42 15.64
CA LEU A 433 -9.81 17.20 14.20
C LEU A 433 -10.69 16.00 13.87
N ILE A 434 -11.54 16.15 12.86
CA ILE A 434 -12.41 15.09 12.35
C ILE A 434 -12.07 14.91 10.88
N THR A 435 -11.69 13.70 10.47
CA THR A 435 -11.38 13.37 9.07
C THR A 435 -11.81 11.94 8.76
N ALA A 436 -11.51 11.48 7.55
CA ALA A 436 -11.55 10.07 7.17
C ALA A 436 -10.22 9.69 6.51
N ASP A 437 -9.96 8.43 6.34
CA ASP A 437 -8.75 7.89 5.74
C ASP A 437 -8.92 7.53 4.26
N HIS A 438 -10.14 7.28 3.82
CA HIS A 438 -10.59 7.08 2.43
C HIS A 438 -12.10 7.18 2.34
N GLY A 439 -12.67 7.10 1.14
CA GLY A 439 -14.10 7.01 0.90
C GLY A 439 -14.56 5.56 0.70
N ASN A 440 -15.83 5.29 1.04
CA ASN A 440 -16.55 4.03 0.80
C ASN A 440 -18.06 4.25 0.82
N ALA A 441 -18.63 4.63 2.00
CA ALA A 441 -20.07 4.69 2.24
C ALA A 441 -20.80 5.77 1.43
N GLU A 442 -20.09 6.73 0.86
CA GLU A 442 -20.68 7.78 0.02
C GLU A 442 -21.00 7.31 -1.41
N LEU A 443 -20.62 6.08 -1.78
CA LEU A 443 -20.89 5.49 -3.09
C LEU A 443 -21.33 4.03 -2.93
N MET A 444 -22.63 3.78 -2.74
CA MET A 444 -23.16 2.43 -2.52
C MET A 444 -23.65 1.75 -3.80
N VAL A 445 -23.76 2.48 -4.90
CA VAL A 445 -24.16 1.97 -6.22
C VAL A 445 -23.21 2.49 -7.30
N ASN A 446 -22.70 1.59 -8.14
CA ASN A 446 -21.95 1.98 -9.32
C ASN A 446 -22.92 2.51 -10.38
N HIS A 447 -22.84 3.79 -10.70
CA HIS A 447 -23.79 4.48 -11.59
C HIS A 447 -23.68 4.05 -13.05
N GLU A 448 -22.55 3.50 -13.48
CA GLU A 448 -22.37 2.99 -14.85
C GLU A 448 -23.05 1.63 -15.05
N THR A 449 -22.95 0.78 -14.04
CA THR A 449 -23.44 -0.61 -14.12
C THR A 449 -24.79 -0.81 -13.43
N GLY A 450 -25.21 0.13 -12.56
CA GLY A 450 -26.39 0.00 -11.69
C GLY A 450 -26.28 -1.08 -10.61
N LYS A 451 -25.07 -1.66 -10.42
CA LYS A 451 -24.84 -2.71 -9.43
C LYS A 451 -24.38 -2.10 -8.10
N VAL A 452 -24.56 -2.88 -7.05
CA VAL A 452 -24.02 -2.55 -5.71
C VAL A 452 -22.50 -2.31 -5.81
N HIS A 453 -22.04 -1.25 -5.17
CA HIS A 453 -20.63 -0.90 -5.03
C HIS A 453 -20.19 -1.20 -3.60
N THR A 454 -19.12 -1.96 -3.45
CA THR A 454 -18.58 -2.39 -2.15
C THR A 454 -17.10 -2.08 -1.99
N ALA A 455 -16.49 -1.43 -2.99
CA ALA A 455 -15.09 -1.05 -2.95
C ALA A 455 -14.93 0.38 -2.38
N HIS A 456 -13.70 0.76 -2.06
CA HIS A 456 -13.37 2.14 -1.73
C HIS A 456 -13.54 3.06 -2.94
N THR A 457 -13.47 4.38 -2.70
CA THR A 457 -13.58 5.40 -3.74
C THR A 457 -12.32 6.27 -3.82
N THR A 458 -12.24 7.07 -4.85
CA THR A 458 -11.22 8.12 -5.00
C THR A 458 -11.72 9.50 -4.55
N ASN A 459 -12.89 9.57 -3.93
CA ASN A 459 -13.46 10.82 -3.46
C ASN A 459 -12.57 11.44 -2.37
N LEU A 460 -12.62 12.78 -2.29
CA LEU A 460 -11.99 13.52 -1.20
C LEU A 460 -12.64 13.17 0.13
N VAL A 461 -11.90 13.30 1.21
CA VAL A 461 -12.40 13.10 2.57
C VAL A 461 -12.54 14.44 3.31
N PRO A 462 -13.42 14.55 4.33
CA PRO A 462 -13.59 15.79 5.08
C PRO A 462 -12.41 16.06 6.01
N LEU A 463 -12.20 17.34 6.34
CA LEU A 463 -11.44 17.78 7.50
C LEU A 463 -12.18 18.90 8.20
N ILE A 464 -12.47 18.75 9.50
CA ILE A 464 -13.11 19.77 10.34
C ILE A 464 -12.22 20.02 11.56
N LEU A 465 -11.97 21.28 11.89
CA LEU A 465 -11.31 21.68 13.14
C LEU A 465 -12.35 22.27 14.11
N MET A 466 -12.84 21.45 15.04
CA MET A 466 -13.67 21.95 16.13
C MET A 466 -12.76 22.46 17.26
N SER A 467 -12.77 23.78 17.45
CA SER A 467 -12.06 24.47 18.52
C SER A 467 -12.72 25.81 18.80
N ASP A 468 -13.19 26.03 20.02
CA ASP A 468 -13.84 27.30 20.37
C ASP A 468 -12.84 28.46 20.43
N THR A 469 -11.54 28.19 20.58
CA THR A 469 -10.48 29.21 20.58
C THR A 469 -9.94 29.55 19.19
N LEU A 470 -10.25 28.75 18.17
CA LEU A 470 -9.77 28.89 16.79
C LEU A 470 -10.92 29.01 15.77
N LYS A 471 -12.08 29.48 16.17
CA LYS A 471 -13.25 29.65 15.25
C LYS A 471 -12.98 30.60 14.08
N SER A 472 -12.09 31.56 14.24
CA SER A 472 -11.70 32.51 13.19
C SER A 472 -10.56 31.98 12.30
N ALA A 473 -9.98 30.85 12.63
CA ALA A 473 -8.98 30.23 11.76
C ALA A 473 -9.62 29.73 10.45
N THR A 474 -8.79 29.49 9.44
CA THR A 474 -9.19 28.80 8.20
C THR A 474 -8.36 27.55 8.02
N LEU A 475 -8.88 26.59 7.26
CA LEU A 475 -8.14 25.39 6.85
C LEU A 475 -7.84 25.44 5.35
N GLU A 476 -6.59 25.17 4.99
CA GLU A 476 -6.20 24.92 3.61
C GLU A 476 -6.57 23.50 3.20
N SER A 477 -6.83 23.27 1.92
CA SER A 477 -6.93 21.91 1.37
C SER A 477 -5.55 21.24 1.40
N GLY A 478 -5.54 19.93 1.59
CA GLY A 478 -4.29 19.18 1.69
C GLY A 478 -4.48 17.70 1.48
N LYS A 479 -3.62 16.93 2.13
CA LYS A 479 -3.53 15.47 2.01
C LYS A 479 -3.54 14.84 3.41
N LEU A 480 -3.71 13.52 3.48
CA LEU A 480 -3.69 12.82 4.77
C LEU A 480 -2.38 13.01 5.53
N CYS A 481 -1.24 13.14 4.85
CA CYS A 481 0.05 13.38 5.48
C CYS A 481 0.17 14.75 6.19
N ASP A 482 -0.75 15.68 5.95
CA ASP A 482 -0.76 16.99 6.60
C ASP A 482 -1.42 16.96 7.99
N ILE A 483 -2.05 15.83 8.36
CA ILE A 483 -2.78 15.70 9.64
C ILE A 483 -1.83 15.65 10.84
N ALA A 484 -0.75 14.85 10.80
CA ALA A 484 0.21 14.83 11.92
C ALA A 484 0.85 16.21 12.16
N PRO A 485 1.36 16.94 11.14
CA PRO A 485 1.80 18.32 11.29
C PRO A 485 0.74 19.26 11.86
N THR A 486 -0.52 19.10 11.44
CA THR A 486 -1.63 19.90 11.95
C THR A 486 -1.90 19.62 13.43
N LEU A 487 -1.88 18.35 13.85
CA LEU A 487 -2.04 17.97 15.26
C LEU A 487 -0.89 18.50 16.11
N LEU A 488 0.35 18.47 15.63
CA LEU A 488 1.51 19.03 16.32
C LEU A 488 1.40 20.55 16.47
N ASP A 489 0.96 21.28 15.44
CA ASP A 489 0.75 22.73 15.52
C ASP A 489 -0.36 23.10 16.52
N LEU A 490 -1.46 22.34 16.57
CA LEU A 490 -2.53 22.52 17.56
C LEU A 490 -2.02 22.24 18.99
N ALA A 491 -1.12 21.28 19.14
CA ALA A 491 -0.48 20.95 20.42
C ALA A 491 0.64 21.93 20.83
N GLY A 492 1.10 22.80 19.90
CA GLY A 492 2.25 23.67 20.12
C GLY A 492 3.58 22.91 20.20
N ILE A 493 3.69 21.79 19.47
CA ILE A 493 4.88 20.94 19.41
C ILE A 493 5.54 21.15 18.04
N ASP A 494 6.86 21.26 18.05
CA ASP A 494 7.64 21.46 16.81
C ASP A 494 7.55 20.22 15.89
N GLN A 495 7.32 20.47 14.60
CA GLN A 495 7.29 19.45 13.58
C GLN A 495 8.72 18.97 13.25
N PRO A 496 9.01 17.66 13.24
CA PRO A 496 10.31 17.15 12.82
C PRO A 496 10.52 17.32 11.30
N LYS A 497 11.77 17.44 10.87
CA LYS A 497 12.13 17.65 9.46
C LYS A 497 11.74 16.47 8.55
N SER A 498 11.66 15.28 9.09
CA SER A 498 11.24 14.09 8.35
C SER A 498 9.77 14.11 7.96
N MET A 499 8.92 14.85 8.66
CA MET A 499 7.54 15.10 8.24
C MET A 499 7.54 16.15 7.14
N THR A 500 7.21 15.75 5.92
CA THR A 500 7.16 16.63 4.73
C THR A 500 5.80 17.27 4.50
N GLY A 501 4.76 16.83 5.21
CA GLY A 501 3.48 17.52 5.28
C GLY A 501 3.60 18.86 6.02
N HIS A 502 2.53 19.61 6.08
CA HIS A 502 2.50 20.94 6.75
C HIS A 502 1.19 21.12 7.51
N SER A 503 1.17 22.02 8.49
CA SER A 503 -0.06 22.38 9.17
C SER A 503 -1.03 23.07 8.21
N LEU A 504 -2.28 22.59 8.19
CA LEU A 504 -3.34 23.17 7.36
C LEU A 504 -4.05 24.35 8.05
N VAL A 505 -3.71 24.62 9.31
CA VAL A 505 -4.35 25.71 10.10
C VAL A 505 -3.70 27.04 9.77
N LYS A 506 -4.50 27.97 9.26
CA LYS A 506 -4.14 29.38 9.14
C LYS A 506 -4.78 30.16 10.27
N LYS A 507 -3.99 30.54 11.24
CA LYS A 507 -4.41 31.39 12.36
C LYS A 507 -4.62 32.81 11.82
N ALA A 508 -5.77 33.44 12.18
CA ALA A 508 -6.11 34.80 11.75
C ALA A 508 -5.18 35.85 12.40
#